data_2d563288e5b0f03454109d441539481f
#
_entry.id   2d563288e5b0f03454109d441539481f
#
_cell.length_a   1.000
_cell.length_b   1.000
_cell.length_c   1.000
_cell.angle_alpha   90.00
_cell.angle_beta   90.00
_cell.angle_gamma   90.00
#
_symmetry.space_group_name_H-M   'P 1'
#
loop_
_entity.id
_entity.type
_entity.pdbx_description
1 polymer ?
#
loop_
_entity_poly.entity_id
_entity_poly.type
_entity_poly.pdbx_seq_one_letter_code
_entity_poly.pdbx_strand_id
1 'polypeptide(L)'
;HSIRRRQRQMCIRDRDCIVVVRYQGPRALGMPELHKLTPFLGILQDRGYSVALVTDGRMSGASGKVPAAIQLVPEAADGGLLAKLRDGDLLRVDAHSGELQLLGDVAAVQERADSSRSIGRQRGCGRELFSINRENISDAEQGASYLFPRV
;
A
#
# COMPACT_ATOMS: atom_id res chain seq x y z
N HIS A 1 -22.46 -9.10 -3.30
CA HIS A 1 -21.07 -8.88 -2.81
C HIS A 1 -20.02 -9.82 -3.40
N SER A 2 -20.39 -11.06 -3.80
CA SER A 2 -19.45 -12.06 -4.38
C SER A 2 -19.05 -11.75 -5.82
N ILE A 3 -19.92 -11.13 -6.61
CA ILE A 3 -19.70 -10.85 -8.04
C ILE A 3 -18.63 -9.74 -8.23
N ARG A 4 -18.65 -8.69 -7.39
CA ARG A 4 -17.64 -7.62 -7.47
C ARG A 4 -16.24 -8.07 -7.07
N ARG A 5 -16.11 -9.04 -6.16
CA ARG A 5 -14.81 -9.66 -5.84
C ARG A 5 -14.27 -10.50 -6.98
N ARG A 6 -15.12 -11.24 -7.70
CA ARG A 6 -14.70 -12.02 -8.87
C ARG A 6 -14.26 -11.14 -10.04
N GLN A 7 -14.95 -10.02 -10.29
CA GLN A 7 -14.54 -9.09 -11.34
C GLN A 7 -13.19 -8.40 -11.05
N ARG A 8 -12.91 -8.00 -9.79
CA ARG A 8 -11.59 -7.46 -9.43
C ARG A 8 -10.47 -8.49 -9.57
N GLN A 9 -10.73 -9.75 -9.26
CA GLN A 9 -9.77 -10.83 -9.49
C GLN A 9 -9.56 -11.15 -10.97
N MET A 10 -10.55 -10.96 -11.82
CA MET A 10 -10.41 -11.15 -13.27
C MET A 10 -9.53 -10.08 -13.92
N CYS A 11 -9.61 -8.82 -13.50
CA CYS A 11 -8.80 -7.74 -14.07
C CYS A 11 -7.29 -7.86 -13.79
N ILE A 12 -6.91 -8.56 -12.73
CA ILE A 12 -5.48 -8.79 -12.38
C ILE A 12 -4.91 -10.00 -13.15
N ARG A 13 -5.74 -10.84 -13.73
CA ARG A 13 -5.32 -12.16 -14.27
C ARG A 13 -4.63 -12.13 -15.64
N ASP A 14 -4.71 -11.02 -16.38
CA ASP A 14 -4.43 -11.06 -17.82
C ASP A 14 -3.37 -10.04 -18.29
N ARG A 15 -2.60 -9.42 -17.40
CA ARG A 15 -1.58 -8.44 -17.79
C ARG A 15 -0.54 -8.21 -16.70
N ASP A 16 0.59 -7.68 -17.11
CA ASP A 16 1.60 -7.11 -16.22
C ASP A 16 1.00 -5.96 -15.41
N CYS A 17 1.24 -5.93 -14.12
CA CYS A 17 0.69 -4.88 -13.28
C CYS A 17 1.48 -4.67 -11.99
N ILE A 18 1.39 -3.44 -11.48
CA ILE A 18 1.83 -3.10 -10.13
C ILE A 18 0.59 -2.98 -9.25
N VAL A 19 0.50 -3.82 -8.23
CA VAL A 19 -0.61 -3.80 -7.28
C VAL A 19 -0.30 -2.80 -6.18
N VAL A 20 -1.12 -1.74 -6.08
CA VAL A 20 -0.97 -0.73 -5.04
C VAL A 20 -1.95 -1.00 -3.91
N VAL A 21 -1.41 -1.26 -2.70
CA VAL A 21 -2.19 -1.47 -1.48
C VAL A 21 -1.89 -0.32 -0.52
N ARG A 22 -2.83 0.57 -0.37
CA ARG A 22 -2.71 1.81 0.39
C ARG A 22 -3.52 1.80 1.68
N TYR A 23 -3.25 2.75 2.57
CA TYR A 23 -3.86 2.85 3.89
C TYR A 23 -3.59 1.63 4.77
N GLN A 24 -2.39 1.09 4.68
CA GLN A 24 -1.89 -0.01 5.50
C GLN A 24 -0.76 0.44 6.42
N GLY A 25 -0.40 1.71 6.36
CA GLY A 25 0.70 2.29 7.13
C GLY A 25 0.45 2.32 8.64
N PRO A 26 1.43 2.80 9.41
CA PRO A 26 1.39 2.85 10.88
C PRO A 26 0.15 3.56 11.41
N ARG A 27 -0.16 4.73 10.88
CA ARG A 27 -1.28 5.57 11.30
C ARG A 27 -2.62 5.03 10.81
N ALA A 28 -2.67 4.55 9.56
CA ALA A 28 -3.91 4.09 8.95
C ALA A 28 -4.46 2.84 9.63
N LEU A 29 -3.66 1.76 9.70
CA LEU A 29 -4.09 0.46 10.20
C LEU A 29 -3.08 -0.21 11.14
N GLY A 30 -1.92 0.40 11.42
CA GLY A 30 -0.89 -0.18 12.26
C GLY A 30 -0.09 -1.28 11.56
N MET A 31 0.11 -1.16 10.26
CA MET A 31 0.94 -2.05 9.42
C MET A 31 0.58 -3.54 9.55
N PRO A 32 -0.68 -3.93 9.25
CA PRO A 32 -1.05 -5.34 9.26
C PRO A 32 -0.23 -6.12 8.23
N GLU A 33 0.01 -7.39 8.51
CA GLU A 33 0.75 -8.29 7.63
C GLU A 33 -0.02 -8.57 6.34
N LEU A 34 0.60 -8.33 5.18
CA LEU A 34 0.00 -8.49 3.86
C LEU A 34 0.32 -9.84 3.20
N HIS A 35 0.81 -10.82 3.94
CA HIS A 35 1.23 -12.13 3.41
C HIS A 35 0.17 -12.85 2.58
N LYS A 36 -1.12 -12.60 2.83
CA LYS A 36 -2.22 -13.23 2.07
C LYS A 36 -2.27 -12.82 0.60
N LEU A 37 -1.65 -11.71 0.22
CA LEU A 37 -1.58 -11.25 -1.18
C LEU A 37 -0.46 -11.96 -1.96
N THR A 38 0.62 -12.28 -1.29
CA THR A 38 1.84 -12.80 -1.92
C THR A 38 1.63 -14.10 -2.71
N PRO A 39 0.89 -15.11 -2.22
CA PRO A 39 0.64 -16.33 -2.98
C PRO A 39 -0.05 -16.06 -4.31
N PHE A 40 -1.02 -15.14 -4.35
CA PHE A 40 -1.74 -14.79 -5.58
C PHE A 40 -0.83 -14.09 -6.59
N LEU A 41 0.01 -13.17 -6.14
CA LEU A 41 1.00 -12.50 -6.98
C LEU A 41 2.05 -13.50 -7.48
N GLY A 42 2.50 -14.43 -6.63
CA GLY A 42 3.42 -15.50 -7.01
C GLY A 42 2.86 -16.40 -8.11
N ILE A 43 1.56 -16.76 -8.06
CA ILE A 43 0.90 -17.53 -9.11
C ILE A 43 0.88 -16.76 -10.45
N LEU A 44 0.68 -15.45 -10.41
CA LEU A 44 0.72 -14.63 -11.63
C LEU A 44 2.12 -14.62 -12.24
N GLN A 45 3.17 -14.49 -11.44
CA GLN A 45 4.55 -14.59 -11.91
C GLN A 45 4.86 -15.96 -12.51
N ASP A 46 4.40 -17.04 -11.89
CA ASP A 46 4.58 -18.41 -12.42
C ASP A 46 3.88 -18.61 -13.77
N ARG A 47 2.88 -17.79 -14.07
CA ARG A 47 2.19 -17.74 -15.38
C ARG A 47 2.87 -16.83 -16.39
N GLY A 48 4.01 -16.22 -16.03
CA GLY A 48 4.80 -15.34 -16.91
C GLY A 48 4.43 -13.88 -16.88
N TYR A 49 3.56 -13.42 -15.95
CA TYR A 49 3.26 -12.00 -15.80
C TYR A 49 4.29 -11.30 -14.93
N SER A 50 4.66 -10.08 -15.30
CA SER A 50 5.49 -9.20 -14.48
C SER A 50 4.60 -8.48 -13.47
N VAL A 51 4.69 -8.86 -12.20
CA VAL A 51 3.90 -8.25 -11.13
C VAL A 51 4.79 -7.74 -10.01
N ALA A 52 4.38 -6.62 -9.41
CA ALA A 52 5.03 -6.06 -8.23
C ALA A 52 3.99 -5.55 -7.23
N LEU A 53 4.40 -5.37 -5.98
CA LEU A 53 3.58 -4.79 -4.93
C LEU A 53 4.16 -3.45 -4.49
N VAL A 54 3.29 -2.46 -4.30
CA VAL A 54 3.64 -1.14 -3.76
C VAL A 54 2.69 -0.83 -2.60
N THR A 55 3.22 -0.51 -1.42
CA THR A 55 2.39 -0.28 -0.23
C THR A 55 3.07 0.60 0.82
N ASP A 56 2.26 1.35 1.57
CA ASP A 56 2.65 2.02 2.82
C ASP A 56 2.65 1.06 4.03
N GLY A 57 2.20 -0.19 3.83
CA GLY A 57 2.21 -1.25 4.83
C GLY A 57 3.48 -2.09 4.81
N ARG A 58 3.41 -3.28 5.41
CA ARG A 58 4.52 -4.22 5.49
C ARG A 58 4.19 -5.59 4.93
N MET A 59 5.22 -6.32 4.54
CA MET A 59 5.15 -7.72 4.17
C MET A 59 6.15 -8.55 4.98
N SER A 60 5.85 -9.85 5.12
CA SER A 60 6.80 -10.82 5.67
C SER A 60 8.05 -10.94 4.80
N GLY A 61 9.23 -11.01 5.42
CA GLY A 61 10.50 -11.24 4.72
C GLY A 61 10.60 -12.57 3.99
N ALA A 62 9.70 -13.53 4.26
CA ALA A 62 9.63 -14.80 3.54
C ALA A 62 9.05 -14.68 2.12
N SER A 63 8.63 -13.48 1.71
CA SER A 63 7.89 -13.24 0.48
C SER A 63 8.77 -12.72 -0.68
N GLY A 64 10.07 -12.99 -0.67
CA GLY A 64 11.02 -12.44 -1.65
C GLY A 64 10.83 -12.83 -3.12
N LYS A 65 9.80 -13.61 -3.45
CA LYS A 65 9.49 -14.01 -4.82
C LYS A 65 8.94 -12.84 -5.66
N VAL A 66 8.19 -11.94 -5.06
CA VAL A 66 7.53 -10.81 -5.74
C VAL A 66 8.27 -9.52 -5.40
N PRO A 67 8.73 -8.74 -6.40
CA PRO A 67 9.27 -7.41 -6.15
C PRO A 67 8.28 -6.56 -5.38
N ALA A 68 8.72 -5.92 -4.30
CA ALA A 68 7.84 -5.13 -3.47
C ALA A 68 8.52 -3.87 -2.93
N ALA A 69 7.88 -2.72 -3.11
CA ALA A 69 8.20 -1.50 -2.39
C ALA A 69 7.22 -1.38 -1.21
N ILE A 70 7.76 -1.48 -0.01
CA ILE A 70 6.99 -1.50 1.25
C ILE A 70 7.37 -0.31 2.13
N GLN A 71 6.53 -0.01 3.13
CA GLN A 71 6.78 1.05 4.11
C GLN A 71 6.98 2.43 3.46
N LEU A 72 6.25 2.72 2.39
CA LEU A 72 6.38 4.00 1.68
C LEU A 72 5.93 5.17 2.56
N VAL A 73 6.74 6.22 2.53
CA VAL A 73 6.55 7.46 3.28
C VAL A 73 6.50 8.63 2.29
N PRO A 74 5.58 9.60 2.48
CA PRO A 74 4.48 9.63 3.45
C PRO A 74 3.42 8.56 3.18
N GLU A 75 2.85 7.97 4.26
CA GLU A 75 1.76 7.01 4.08
C GLU A 75 0.50 7.66 3.49
N ALA A 76 -0.39 6.85 2.91
CA ALA A 76 -1.61 7.36 2.29
C ALA A 76 -2.52 8.13 3.27
N ALA A 77 -2.49 7.81 4.57
CA ALA A 77 -3.25 8.51 5.61
C ALA A 77 -2.69 9.90 5.93
N ASP A 78 -1.43 10.15 5.60
CA ASP A 78 -0.75 11.44 5.76
C ASP A 78 -0.67 12.24 4.45
N GLY A 79 -1.55 11.92 3.48
CA GLY A 79 -1.59 12.60 2.19
C GLY A 79 -0.48 12.19 1.22
N GLY A 80 0.19 11.06 1.48
CA GLY A 80 1.18 10.52 0.57
C GLY A 80 0.63 10.24 -0.82
N LEU A 81 1.51 10.24 -1.82
CA LEU A 81 1.14 10.09 -3.24
C LEU A 81 0.31 8.83 -3.52
N LEU A 82 0.50 7.78 -2.72
CA LEU A 82 -0.29 6.55 -2.80
C LEU A 82 -1.80 6.80 -2.67
N ALA A 83 -2.22 7.79 -1.87
CA ALA A 83 -3.64 8.15 -1.71
C ALA A 83 -4.27 8.64 -3.01
N LYS A 84 -3.49 9.17 -3.94
CA LYS A 84 -3.91 9.85 -5.16
C LYS A 84 -3.85 8.95 -6.39
N LEU A 85 -3.17 7.80 -6.31
CA LEU A 85 -3.05 6.87 -7.42
C LEU A 85 -4.41 6.27 -7.78
N ARG A 86 -4.60 6.02 -9.09
CA ARG A 86 -5.80 5.42 -9.66
C ARG A 86 -5.43 4.27 -10.59
N ASP A 87 -6.40 3.40 -10.85
CA ASP A 87 -6.22 2.34 -11.83
C ASP A 87 -5.89 2.94 -13.22
N GLY A 88 -4.80 2.47 -13.82
CA GLY A 88 -4.29 2.97 -15.09
C GLY A 88 -3.10 3.93 -14.97
N ASP A 89 -2.76 4.40 -13.78
CA ASP A 89 -1.52 5.16 -13.58
C ASP A 89 -0.31 4.26 -13.83
N LEU A 90 0.72 4.83 -14.49
CA LEU A 90 1.93 4.10 -14.83
C LEU A 90 2.97 4.27 -13.73
N LEU A 91 3.38 3.15 -13.16
CA LEU A 91 4.45 3.09 -12.16
C LEU A 91 5.61 2.25 -12.69
N ARG A 92 6.82 2.61 -12.29
CA ARG A 92 8.02 1.81 -12.52
C ARG A 92 8.60 1.40 -11.17
N VAL A 93 8.79 0.10 -11.00
CA VAL A 93 9.52 -0.48 -9.87
C VAL A 93 10.76 -1.14 -10.43
N ASP A 94 11.92 -0.67 -10.03
CA ASP A 94 13.21 -1.25 -10.41
C ASP A 94 13.88 -1.82 -9.16
N ALA A 95 13.88 -3.16 -9.08
CA ALA A 95 14.46 -3.86 -7.94
C ALA A 95 16.00 -3.86 -7.92
N HIS A 96 16.65 -3.54 -9.06
CA HIS A 96 18.11 -3.49 -9.16
C HIS A 96 18.65 -2.14 -8.65
N SER A 97 18.02 -1.03 -9.06
CA SER A 97 18.39 0.30 -8.59
C SER A 97 17.72 0.68 -7.27
N GLY A 98 16.68 -0.05 -6.85
CA GLY A 98 15.85 0.30 -5.69
C GLY A 98 14.93 1.49 -5.95
N GLU A 99 14.62 1.78 -7.21
CA GLU A 99 13.81 2.95 -7.57
C GLU A 99 12.33 2.62 -7.72
N LEU A 100 11.50 3.52 -7.20
CA LEU A 100 10.07 3.56 -7.47
C LEU A 100 9.73 4.93 -8.09
N GLN A 101 9.15 4.92 -9.28
CA GLN A 101 8.81 6.14 -10.02
C GLN A 101 7.35 6.12 -10.48
N LEU A 102 6.69 7.26 -10.35
CA LEU A 102 5.44 7.53 -11.06
C LEU A 102 5.82 8.11 -12.43
N LEU A 103 5.32 7.48 -13.49
CA LEU A 103 5.56 7.91 -14.87
C LEU A 103 4.40 8.80 -15.35
N GLY A 104 4.72 9.80 -16.19
CA GLY A 104 3.73 10.73 -16.73
C GLY A 104 3.64 12.03 -15.95
N ASP A 105 2.45 12.65 -15.92
CA ASP A 105 2.23 13.95 -15.27
C ASP A 105 2.03 13.80 -13.75
N VAL A 106 3.14 13.87 -13.03
CA VAL A 106 3.16 13.77 -11.56
C VAL A 106 2.38 14.92 -10.93
N ALA A 107 2.45 16.13 -11.50
CA ALA A 107 1.76 17.30 -10.97
C ALA A 107 0.23 17.09 -11.03
N ALA A 108 -0.28 16.61 -12.17
CA ALA A 108 -1.70 16.28 -12.30
C ALA A 108 -2.15 15.21 -11.32
N VAL A 109 -1.29 14.23 -10.98
CA VAL A 109 -1.61 13.23 -9.96
C VAL A 109 -1.62 13.84 -8.56
N GLN A 110 -0.68 14.75 -8.26
CA GLN A 110 -0.60 15.43 -6.97
C GLN A 110 -1.82 16.34 -6.68
N GLU A 111 -2.45 16.89 -7.72
CA GLU A 111 -3.65 17.70 -7.57
C GLU A 111 -4.94 16.90 -7.38
N ARG A 112 -4.91 15.59 -7.59
CA ARG A 112 -6.09 14.75 -7.40
C ARG A 112 -6.52 14.71 -5.94
N ALA A 113 -7.82 14.65 -5.74
CA ALA A 113 -8.38 14.31 -4.43
C ALA A 113 -7.91 12.91 -4.02
N ASP A 114 -7.62 12.75 -2.75
CA ASP A 114 -7.30 11.46 -2.17
C ASP A 114 -8.42 10.47 -2.45
N SER A 115 -8.06 9.25 -2.78
CA SER A 115 -9.04 8.18 -2.86
C SER A 115 -9.57 7.94 -1.45
N SER A 116 -10.77 8.45 -1.18
CA SER A 116 -11.39 8.33 0.12
C SER A 116 -11.60 6.85 0.47
N ARG A 117 -10.70 6.28 1.25
CA ARG A 117 -11.15 5.34 2.25
C ARG A 117 -11.57 6.22 3.42
N SER A 118 -12.84 6.26 3.72
CA SER A 118 -13.28 6.70 5.04
C SER A 118 -12.56 5.79 6.05
N ILE A 119 -11.39 6.25 6.52
CA ILE A 119 -10.80 5.74 7.75
C ILE A 119 -11.69 6.37 8.84
N GLY A 120 -13.00 6.07 8.74
CA GLY A 120 -13.95 6.49 9.75
C GLY A 120 -13.42 5.96 11.07
N ARG A 121 -13.62 6.70 12.14
CA ARG A 121 -13.33 6.25 13.49
C ARG A 121 -13.97 4.87 13.66
N GLN A 122 -13.25 3.83 13.24
CA GLN A 122 -13.71 2.48 13.42
C GLN A 122 -13.74 2.23 14.91
N ARG A 123 -14.92 2.05 15.44
CA ARG A 123 -15.17 1.71 16.84
C ARG A 123 -15.26 0.20 16.98
N GLY A 124 -14.90 -0.30 18.13
CA GLY A 124 -14.96 -1.71 18.45
C GLY A 124 -13.64 -2.46 18.27
N CYS A 125 -13.56 -3.65 18.81
CA CYS A 125 -12.37 -4.51 18.80
C CYS A 125 -11.10 -3.85 19.38
N GLY A 126 -11.24 -2.95 20.34
CA GLY A 126 -10.12 -2.26 20.99
C GLY A 126 -9.50 -1.12 20.18
N ARG A 127 -10.09 -0.72 19.06
CA ARG A 127 -9.55 0.36 18.23
C ARG A 127 -9.57 1.71 18.92
N GLU A 128 -10.55 1.93 19.80
CA GLU A 128 -10.63 3.14 20.61
C GLU A 128 -9.47 3.23 21.61
N LEU A 129 -9.12 2.10 22.21
CA LEU A 129 -8.02 2.02 23.17
C LEU A 129 -6.69 2.48 22.56
N PHE A 130 -6.47 2.18 21.29
CA PHE A 130 -5.25 2.51 20.57
C PHE A 130 -5.35 3.79 19.72
N SER A 131 -6.39 4.61 19.88
CA SER A 131 -6.57 5.83 19.10
C SER A 131 -5.42 6.82 19.31
N ILE A 132 -5.04 7.04 20.55
CA ILE A 132 -3.93 7.95 20.92
C ILE A 132 -2.61 7.48 20.30
N ASN A 133 -2.36 6.16 20.32
CA ASN A 133 -1.15 5.61 19.71
C ASN A 133 -1.11 5.89 18.21
N ARG A 134 -2.23 5.70 17.48
CA ARG A 134 -2.32 6.01 16.06
C ARG A 134 -2.15 7.49 15.73
N GLU A 135 -2.65 8.37 16.59
CA GLU A 135 -2.54 9.81 16.39
C GLU A 135 -1.10 10.32 16.59
N ASN A 136 -0.32 9.64 17.44
CA ASN A 136 1.03 10.04 17.80
C ASN A 136 2.14 9.19 17.17
N ILE A 137 1.79 8.17 16.37
CA ILE A 137 2.79 7.30 15.76
C ILE A 137 3.62 8.07 14.74
N SER A 138 4.94 7.85 14.78
CA SER A 138 5.86 8.39 13.78
C SER A 138 5.79 7.60 12.47
N ASP A 139 6.40 8.15 11.42
CA ASP A 139 6.46 7.49 10.13
C ASP A 139 7.28 6.19 10.18
N ALA A 140 7.09 5.33 9.18
CA ALA A 140 7.81 4.06 9.09
C ALA A 140 9.32 4.27 9.05
N GLU A 141 9.80 5.33 8.40
CA GLU A 141 11.21 5.74 8.32
C GLU A 141 11.80 6.08 9.71
N GLN A 142 10.97 6.59 10.61
CA GLN A 142 11.33 6.93 11.98
C GLN A 142 11.07 5.76 12.96
N GLY A 143 10.78 4.58 12.44
CA GLY A 143 10.57 3.36 13.23
C GLY A 143 9.13 3.12 13.68
N ALA A 144 8.15 3.89 13.18
CA ALA A 144 6.73 3.72 13.53
C ALA A 144 6.49 3.62 15.04
N SER A 145 7.11 4.51 15.80
CA SER A 145 7.04 4.54 17.27
C SER A 145 6.06 5.61 17.76
N TYR A 146 5.29 5.29 18.78
CA TYR A 146 4.46 6.26 19.51
C TYR A 146 5.12 6.75 20.81
N LEU A 147 6.32 6.25 21.11
CA LEU A 147 7.04 6.58 22.35
C LEU A 147 7.86 7.87 22.23
N PHE A 148 8.12 8.30 21.02
CA PHE A 148 8.89 9.52 20.75
C PHE A 148 8.01 10.54 20.03
N PRO A 149 8.18 11.84 20.34
CA PRO A 149 7.43 12.86 19.63
C PRO A 149 7.72 12.81 18.14
N ARG A 150 6.70 13.09 17.34
CA ARG A 150 6.84 13.27 15.89
C ARG A 150 7.74 14.48 15.65
N VAL A 151 8.82 14.31 14.93
CA VAL A 151 9.73 15.38 14.51
C VAL A 151 9.22 16.02 13.23
#